data_248f85938bcb3f47737e31378a594070
#
_entry.id   248f85938bcb3f47737e31378a594070
#
_cell.length_a   1.000
_cell.length_b   1.000
_cell.length_c   1.000
_cell.angle_alpha   90.00
_cell.angle_beta   90.00
_cell.angle_gamma   90.00
#
_symmetry.space_group_name_H-M   'P 1'
#
loop_
_entity.id
_entity.type
_entity.pdbx_description
1 polymer ?
#
loop_
_entity_poly.entity_id
_entity_poly.type
_entity_poly.pdbx_seq_one_letter_code
_entity_poly.pdbx_strand_id
1 'polypeptide(L)'
;MSNIDYKKNIQWKEKFSNDLAEFRSKAYVDENLMPKRYVLVLTNLCNLACDFCFQHRTKQKGALNSDEWIKFLGDLPNNSRITLTGGEPLAIKNFKEIFSETVKRHECNIITNGLLLTEELIDFFLLEKNFKVLSISIDNRKNIIRKLANVKETKWDEKWSHVEKMMLYFQKRKKELNHEDCVLDSKTVVLDENSDDLFDIHKYCIDDLKCDTHSFQFLKGSPILGCDYMYKFDDIFNKSSAHKYKKWDKI
;
A
#
# COMPACT_ATOMS: atom_id res chain seq x y z
N MET A 1 24.88 -15.46 -18.84
CA MET A 1 24.85 -14.01 -18.50
C MET A 1 24.02 -13.34 -19.59
N SER A 2 22.73 -13.09 -19.34
CA SER A 2 21.91 -12.31 -20.25
C SER A 2 22.31 -10.84 -20.09
N ASN A 3 22.86 -10.27 -21.14
CA ASN A 3 23.03 -8.82 -21.22
C ASN A 3 21.65 -8.17 -21.07
N ILE A 4 21.36 -7.63 -19.90
CA ILE A 4 20.23 -6.71 -19.74
C ILE A 4 20.54 -5.54 -20.66
N ASP A 5 19.72 -5.37 -21.68
CA ASP A 5 19.92 -4.31 -22.67
C ASP A 5 19.57 -2.96 -22.03
N TYR A 6 20.57 -2.38 -21.34
CA TYR A 6 20.46 -1.07 -20.71
C TYR A 6 19.98 0.04 -21.66
N LYS A 7 20.26 -0.09 -22.97
CA LYS A 7 19.78 0.87 -23.98
C LYS A 7 18.26 0.82 -24.14
N LYS A 8 17.65 -0.37 -24.13
CA LYS A 8 16.19 -0.50 -24.16
C LYS A 8 15.53 0.08 -22.89
N ASN A 9 16.15 -0.11 -21.73
CA ASN A 9 15.66 0.48 -20.48
C ASN A 9 15.74 2.02 -20.46
N ILE A 10 16.79 2.59 -21.04
CA ILE A 10 16.92 4.05 -21.16
C ILE A 10 15.88 4.60 -22.13
N GLN A 11 15.70 3.99 -23.30
CA GLN A 11 14.67 4.40 -24.28
C GLN A 11 13.25 4.29 -23.71
N TRP A 12 12.96 3.25 -22.91
CA TRP A 12 11.68 3.11 -22.24
C TRP A 12 11.46 4.20 -21.19
N LYS A 13 12.48 4.52 -20.39
CA LYS A 13 12.42 5.61 -19.38
C LYS A 13 12.21 6.97 -20.05
N GLU A 14 12.91 7.24 -21.13
CA GLU A 14 12.77 8.49 -21.90
C GLU A 14 11.38 8.60 -22.51
N LYS A 15 10.89 7.54 -23.15
CA LYS A 15 9.54 7.50 -23.71
C LYS A 15 8.50 7.71 -22.60
N PHE A 16 8.58 6.99 -21.49
CA PHE A 16 7.64 7.13 -20.36
C PHE A 16 7.69 8.53 -19.75
N SER A 17 8.88 9.13 -19.65
CA SER A 17 9.04 10.51 -19.17
C SER A 17 8.40 11.52 -20.12
N ASN A 18 8.56 11.34 -21.42
CA ASN A 18 7.97 12.20 -22.45
C ASN A 18 6.44 12.04 -22.49
N ASP A 19 5.93 10.81 -22.48
CA ASP A 19 4.50 10.51 -22.43
C ASP A 19 3.86 11.10 -21.17
N LEU A 20 4.54 11.03 -20.02
CA LEU A 20 4.10 11.62 -18.78
C LEU A 20 4.12 13.16 -18.81
N ALA A 21 5.15 13.76 -19.41
CA ALA A 21 5.25 15.21 -19.58
C ALA A 21 4.15 15.73 -20.51
N GLU A 22 3.90 15.02 -21.62
CA GLU A 22 2.82 15.34 -22.57
C GLU A 22 1.44 15.21 -21.88
N PHE A 23 1.22 14.12 -21.13
CA PHE A 23 -0.01 13.94 -20.35
C PHE A 23 -0.21 15.07 -19.35
N ARG A 24 0.85 15.43 -18.60
CA ARG A 24 0.80 16.54 -17.64
C ARG A 24 0.50 17.87 -18.31
N SER A 25 1.12 18.17 -19.45
CA SER A 25 0.86 19.40 -20.17
C SER A 25 -0.60 19.48 -20.66
N LYS A 26 -1.15 18.39 -21.18
CA LYS A 26 -2.56 18.30 -21.58
C LYS A 26 -3.49 18.42 -20.39
N ALA A 27 -3.18 17.79 -19.26
CA ALA A 27 -3.97 17.89 -18.03
C ALA A 27 -4.00 19.30 -17.42
N TYR A 28 -2.95 20.11 -17.67
CA TYR A 28 -2.92 21.50 -17.23
C TYR A 28 -3.77 22.44 -18.12
N VAL A 29 -4.02 22.04 -19.36
CA VAL A 29 -4.74 22.87 -20.36
C VAL A 29 -6.19 22.42 -20.53
N ASP A 30 -6.49 21.16 -20.25
CA ASP A 30 -7.83 20.61 -20.40
C ASP A 30 -8.52 20.49 -19.03
N GLU A 31 -9.33 21.50 -18.71
CA GLU A 31 -10.14 21.52 -17.49
C GLU A 31 -11.14 20.35 -17.37
N ASN A 32 -11.39 19.63 -18.48
CA ASN A 32 -12.25 18.44 -18.52
C ASN A 32 -11.47 17.14 -18.25
N LEU A 33 -10.15 17.19 -18.15
CA LEU A 33 -9.32 16.00 -17.89
C LEU A 33 -9.34 15.67 -16.41
N MET A 34 -10.27 14.83 -16.01
CA MET A 34 -10.37 14.37 -14.62
C MET A 34 -9.37 13.23 -14.31
N PRO A 35 -8.74 13.22 -13.13
CA PRO A 35 -7.94 12.09 -12.69
C PRO A 35 -8.77 10.80 -12.71
N LYS A 36 -8.13 9.68 -13.05
CA LYS A 36 -8.74 8.34 -12.98
C LYS A 36 -8.37 7.58 -11.69
N ARG A 37 -7.43 8.12 -10.90
CA ARG A 37 -7.00 7.53 -9.64
C ARG A 37 -7.04 8.56 -8.53
N TYR A 38 -7.69 8.19 -7.44
CA TYR A 38 -7.82 9.01 -6.24
C TYR A 38 -7.29 8.24 -5.04
N VAL A 39 -6.58 8.92 -4.16
CA VAL A 39 -6.12 8.40 -2.87
C VAL A 39 -6.81 9.21 -1.79
N LEU A 40 -7.74 8.57 -1.08
CA LEU A 40 -8.57 9.21 -0.07
C LEU A 40 -8.00 8.92 1.31
N VAL A 41 -7.51 9.96 1.97
CA VAL A 41 -7.04 9.93 3.37
C VAL A 41 -8.26 10.17 4.26
N LEU A 42 -8.93 9.07 4.64
CA LEU A 42 -10.23 9.15 5.33
C LEU A 42 -10.11 9.69 6.76
N THR A 43 -8.97 9.48 7.41
CA THR A 43 -8.73 9.90 8.78
C THR A 43 -7.24 10.02 9.07
N ASN A 44 -6.88 10.86 10.05
CA ASN A 44 -5.52 10.89 10.61
C ASN A 44 -5.38 9.99 11.86
N LEU A 45 -6.49 9.49 12.38
CA LEU A 45 -6.45 8.62 13.55
C LEU A 45 -5.94 7.24 13.17
N CYS A 46 -5.06 6.69 13.99
CA CYS A 46 -4.48 5.37 13.82
C CYS A 46 -4.37 4.67 15.17
N ASN A 47 -4.53 3.36 15.15
CA ASN A 47 -4.29 2.48 16.30
C ASN A 47 -2.79 2.16 16.51
N LEU A 48 -1.90 2.68 15.63
CA LEU A 48 -0.45 2.58 15.73
C LEU A 48 0.20 3.95 15.94
N ALA A 49 1.43 3.93 16.45
CA ALA A 49 2.26 5.09 16.73
C ALA A 49 3.63 4.99 16.07
N CYS A 50 3.67 4.73 14.75
CA CYS A 50 4.92 4.59 14.00
C CYS A 50 5.71 5.91 13.99
N ASP A 51 6.99 5.88 14.36
CA ASP A 51 7.83 7.06 14.49
C ASP A 51 8.09 7.75 13.12
N PHE A 52 8.14 6.97 12.05
CA PHE A 52 8.34 7.45 10.67
C PHE A 52 7.05 7.87 9.96
N CYS A 53 5.90 7.79 10.62
CA CYS A 53 4.61 8.08 9.99
C CYS A 53 4.45 9.59 9.74
N PHE A 54 4.19 9.96 8.48
CA PHE A 54 3.95 11.36 8.12
C PHE A 54 2.54 11.87 8.53
N GLN A 55 1.64 10.97 8.93
CA GLN A 55 0.30 11.34 9.38
C GLN A 55 0.33 11.86 10.82
N HIS A 56 -0.22 13.04 11.03
CA HIS A 56 -0.48 13.53 12.37
C HIS A 56 -1.69 12.80 12.97
N ARG A 57 -1.51 12.21 14.15
CA ARG A 57 -2.56 11.41 14.84
C ARG A 57 -3.64 12.25 15.51
N THR A 58 -3.68 13.53 15.25
CA THR A 58 -4.68 14.45 15.78
C THR A 58 -5.89 14.54 14.85
N LYS A 59 -7.08 14.65 15.45
CA LYS A 59 -8.28 14.91 14.67
C LYS A 59 -8.13 16.25 13.95
N GLN A 60 -8.21 16.21 12.63
CA GLN A 60 -8.18 17.45 11.83
C GLN A 60 -9.48 18.21 11.98
N LYS A 61 -9.39 19.55 12.06
CA LYS A 61 -10.55 20.41 11.89
C LYS A 61 -11.03 20.30 10.43
N GLY A 62 -12.33 20.13 10.23
CA GLY A 62 -12.91 20.00 8.90
C GLY A 62 -12.69 18.64 8.23
N ALA A 63 -12.32 17.59 8.99
CA ALA A 63 -12.34 16.23 8.47
C ALA A 63 -13.77 15.84 8.05
N LEU A 64 -13.90 15.28 6.84
CA LEU A 64 -15.19 14.82 6.34
C LEU A 64 -15.74 13.68 7.21
N ASN A 65 -17.03 13.69 7.45
CA ASN A 65 -17.75 12.56 8.02
C ASN A 65 -18.11 11.54 6.93
N SER A 66 -18.75 10.43 7.30
CA SER A 66 -19.07 9.35 6.36
C SER A 66 -20.01 9.78 5.24
N ASP A 67 -21.02 10.57 5.56
CA ASP A 67 -22.00 11.03 4.58
C ASP A 67 -21.36 11.98 3.56
N GLU A 68 -20.46 12.83 4.02
CA GLU A 68 -19.67 13.72 3.16
C GLU A 68 -18.72 12.94 2.26
N TRP A 69 -18.08 11.86 2.77
CA TRP A 69 -17.28 10.96 1.95
C TRP A 69 -18.12 10.23 0.91
N ILE A 70 -19.28 9.72 1.28
CA ILE A 70 -20.22 9.05 0.37
C ILE A 70 -20.67 10.00 -0.74
N LYS A 71 -21.03 11.23 -0.38
CA LYS A 71 -21.37 12.26 -1.36
C LYS A 71 -20.20 12.55 -2.30
N PHE A 72 -19.01 12.77 -1.76
CA PHE A 72 -17.80 13.02 -2.56
C PHE A 72 -17.51 11.88 -3.55
N LEU A 73 -17.61 10.62 -3.11
CA LEU A 73 -17.48 9.45 -3.99
C LEU A 73 -18.52 9.46 -5.11
N GLY A 74 -19.75 9.95 -4.79
CA GLY A 74 -20.83 10.12 -5.75
C GLY A 74 -20.53 11.10 -6.87
N ASP A 75 -19.76 12.12 -6.59
CA ASP A 75 -19.42 13.19 -7.52
C ASP A 75 -18.19 12.84 -8.40
N LEU A 76 -17.46 11.75 -8.09
CA LEU A 76 -16.31 11.32 -8.88
C LEU A 76 -16.72 10.66 -10.21
N PRO A 77 -15.89 10.77 -11.26
CA PRO A 77 -16.10 10.05 -12.52
C PRO A 77 -16.23 8.55 -12.29
N ASN A 78 -17.23 7.91 -12.89
CA ASN A 78 -17.42 6.46 -12.82
C ASN A 78 -16.17 5.71 -13.30
N ASN A 79 -15.98 4.49 -12.80
CA ASN A 79 -14.83 3.63 -13.13
C ASN A 79 -13.48 4.24 -12.75
N SER A 80 -13.46 5.12 -11.76
CA SER A 80 -12.22 5.61 -11.16
C SER A 80 -11.59 4.53 -10.28
N ARG A 81 -10.28 4.58 -10.09
CA ARG A 81 -9.59 3.74 -9.12
C ARG A 81 -9.42 4.51 -7.80
N ILE A 82 -10.09 4.05 -6.76
CA ILE A 82 -10.09 4.66 -5.44
C ILE A 82 -9.20 3.87 -4.51
N THR A 83 -8.28 4.54 -3.82
CA THR A 83 -7.51 3.95 -2.72
C THR A 83 -7.98 4.56 -1.41
N LEU A 84 -8.59 3.74 -0.56
CA LEU A 84 -8.99 4.11 0.79
C LEU A 84 -7.81 3.92 1.73
N THR A 85 -7.39 4.99 2.38
CA THR A 85 -6.24 5.00 3.30
C THR A 85 -6.45 6.04 4.39
N GLY A 86 -5.43 6.34 5.18
CA GLY A 86 -5.48 7.34 6.24
C GLY A 86 -4.40 7.11 7.28
N GLY A 87 -4.70 7.38 8.54
CA GLY A 87 -4.00 6.79 9.66
C GLY A 87 -4.24 5.27 9.64
N GLU A 88 -5.42 4.84 10.12
CA GLU A 88 -5.91 3.48 9.89
C GLU A 88 -7.38 3.57 9.40
N PRO A 89 -7.66 3.26 8.12
CA PRO A 89 -9.00 3.43 7.57
C PRO A 89 -10.02 2.49 8.23
N LEU A 90 -9.62 1.30 8.63
CA LEU A 90 -10.52 0.32 9.27
C LEU A 90 -10.95 0.74 10.69
N ALA A 91 -10.32 1.77 11.28
CA ALA A 91 -10.72 2.31 12.58
C ALA A 91 -11.91 3.28 12.49
N ILE A 92 -12.36 3.64 11.29
CA ILE A 92 -13.52 4.53 11.11
C ILE A 92 -14.79 3.74 11.34
N LYS A 93 -15.68 4.27 12.18
CA LYS A 93 -16.92 3.61 12.58
C LYS A 93 -17.77 3.12 11.40
N ASN A 94 -17.88 3.93 10.35
CA ASN A 94 -18.73 3.66 9.17
C ASN A 94 -17.89 3.33 7.93
N PHE A 95 -16.76 2.62 8.13
CA PHE A 95 -15.88 2.24 7.00
C PHE A 95 -16.60 1.35 5.98
N LYS A 96 -17.44 0.43 6.46
CA LYS A 96 -18.18 -0.50 5.58
C LYS A 96 -19.11 0.25 4.61
N GLU A 97 -19.76 1.33 5.06
CA GLU A 97 -20.63 2.16 4.22
C GLU A 97 -19.84 2.90 3.14
N ILE A 98 -18.69 3.50 3.52
CA ILE A 98 -17.80 4.18 2.57
C ILE A 98 -17.26 3.18 1.54
N PHE A 99 -16.84 2.01 1.98
CA PHE A 99 -16.37 0.93 1.10
C PHE A 99 -17.48 0.49 0.13
N SER A 100 -18.69 0.20 0.65
CA SER A 100 -19.82 -0.23 -0.19
C SER A 100 -20.17 0.82 -1.23
N GLU A 101 -20.14 2.11 -0.90
CA GLU A 101 -20.38 3.16 -1.88
C GLU A 101 -19.27 3.24 -2.92
N THR A 102 -18.01 3.05 -2.49
CA THR A 102 -16.87 3.03 -3.41
C THR A 102 -17.03 1.94 -4.47
N VAL A 103 -17.27 0.70 -4.05
CA VAL A 103 -17.30 -0.46 -4.97
C VAL A 103 -18.51 -0.52 -5.89
N LYS A 104 -19.58 0.26 -5.61
CA LYS A 104 -20.71 0.37 -6.52
C LYS A 104 -20.34 0.93 -7.90
N ARG A 105 -19.38 1.85 -7.95
CA ARG A 105 -19.06 2.61 -9.17
C ARG A 105 -17.59 2.67 -9.53
N HIS A 106 -16.71 2.26 -8.62
CA HIS A 106 -15.26 2.45 -8.71
C HIS A 106 -14.52 1.17 -8.35
N GLU A 107 -13.32 0.99 -8.90
CA GLU A 107 -12.37 0.01 -8.40
C GLU A 107 -11.84 0.48 -7.04
N CYS A 108 -11.86 -0.39 -6.05
CA CYS A 108 -11.45 -0.08 -4.68
C CYS A 108 -10.16 -0.79 -4.29
N ASN A 109 -9.21 -0.03 -3.75
CA ASN A 109 -8.02 -0.52 -3.07
C ASN A 109 -8.07 -0.06 -1.61
N ILE A 110 -7.57 -0.88 -0.69
CA ILE A 110 -7.46 -0.54 0.74
C ILE A 110 -6.00 -0.64 1.15
N ILE A 111 -5.48 0.37 1.87
CA ILE A 111 -4.18 0.31 2.55
C ILE A 111 -4.41 0.34 4.04
N THR A 112 -3.98 -0.70 4.75
CA THR A 112 -4.19 -0.88 6.18
C THR A 112 -2.96 -1.47 6.86
N ASN A 113 -2.85 -1.29 8.18
CA ASN A 113 -1.87 -2.01 8.99
C ASN A 113 -2.30 -3.46 9.32
N GLY A 114 -3.51 -3.84 8.97
CA GLY A 114 -4.05 -5.20 9.10
C GLY A 114 -4.56 -5.59 10.50
N LEU A 115 -4.28 -4.81 11.55
CA LEU A 115 -4.60 -5.19 12.93
C LEU A 115 -6.11 -5.27 13.24
N LEU A 116 -6.93 -4.62 12.43
CA LEU A 116 -8.39 -4.62 12.57
C LEU A 116 -9.10 -5.52 11.55
N LEU A 117 -8.35 -6.28 10.76
CA LEU A 117 -8.94 -7.28 9.86
C LEU A 117 -9.58 -8.40 10.65
N THR A 118 -10.71 -8.88 10.17
CA THR A 118 -11.39 -10.10 10.64
C THR A 118 -11.78 -10.95 9.45
N GLU A 119 -12.04 -12.24 9.67
CA GLU A 119 -12.51 -13.14 8.62
C GLU A 119 -13.81 -12.61 7.99
N GLU A 120 -14.75 -12.12 8.82
CA GLU A 120 -16.00 -11.50 8.36
C GLU A 120 -15.76 -10.26 7.47
N LEU A 121 -14.79 -9.41 7.84
CA LEU A 121 -14.48 -8.21 7.08
C LEU A 121 -13.81 -8.55 5.75
N ILE A 122 -12.95 -9.54 5.72
CA ILE A 122 -12.32 -10.06 4.49
C ILE A 122 -13.37 -10.65 3.56
N ASP A 123 -14.30 -11.45 4.08
CA ASP A 123 -15.40 -11.99 3.29
C ASP A 123 -16.27 -10.88 2.70
N PHE A 124 -16.61 -9.88 3.51
CA PHE A 124 -17.35 -8.71 3.06
C PHE A 124 -16.66 -7.97 1.90
N PHE A 125 -15.33 -7.81 1.95
CA PHE A 125 -14.57 -7.20 0.85
C PHE A 125 -14.54 -8.09 -0.39
N LEU A 126 -14.29 -9.38 -0.24
CA LEU A 126 -14.10 -10.31 -1.35
C LEU A 126 -15.41 -10.65 -2.09
N LEU A 127 -16.57 -10.36 -1.51
CA LEU A 127 -17.85 -10.48 -2.21
C LEU A 127 -18.03 -9.41 -3.30
N GLU A 128 -17.28 -8.29 -3.20
CA GLU A 128 -17.41 -7.15 -4.10
C GLU A 128 -16.40 -7.24 -5.26
N LYS A 129 -16.88 -7.44 -6.50
CA LYS A 129 -16.03 -7.62 -7.70
C LYS A 129 -15.16 -6.40 -8.03
N ASN A 130 -15.56 -5.21 -7.59
CA ASN A 130 -14.79 -3.98 -7.76
C ASN A 130 -13.73 -3.77 -6.67
N PHE A 131 -13.64 -4.63 -5.68
CA PHE A 131 -12.52 -4.65 -4.75
C PHE A 131 -11.30 -5.31 -5.42
N LYS A 132 -10.21 -4.57 -5.59
CA LYS A 132 -9.07 -4.98 -6.42
C LYS A 132 -7.79 -5.23 -5.63
N VAL A 133 -7.54 -4.50 -4.55
CA VAL A 133 -6.28 -4.64 -3.80
C VAL A 133 -6.50 -4.48 -2.30
N LEU A 134 -6.08 -5.46 -1.53
CA LEU A 134 -5.81 -5.32 -0.11
C LEU A 134 -4.29 -5.16 0.08
N SER A 135 -3.86 -4.00 0.53
CA SER A 135 -2.45 -3.68 0.74
C SER A 135 -2.15 -3.59 2.24
N ILE A 136 -1.26 -4.46 2.71
CA ILE A 136 -0.85 -4.52 4.13
C ILE A 136 0.51 -3.87 4.29
N SER A 137 0.63 -3.01 5.30
CA SER A 137 1.90 -2.36 5.62
C SER A 137 2.79 -3.28 6.46
N ILE A 138 3.96 -3.67 5.92
CA ILE A 138 4.92 -4.59 6.55
C ILE A 138 6.32 -4.03 6.38
N ASP A 139 6.97 -3.61 7.47
CA ASP A 139 8.28 -2.96 7.41
C ASP A 139 9.44 -3.86 7.87
N ASN A 140 9.16 -4.96 8.54
CA ASN A 140 10.12 -6.03 8.81
C ASN A 140 9.38 -7.31 9.21
N ARG A 141 10.13 -8.41 9.37
CA ARG A 141 9.56 -9.67 9.86
C ARG A 141 8.92 -9.43 11.22
N LYS A 142 7.68 -9.93 11.44
CA LYS A 142 6.83 -9.65 12.62
C LYS A 142 6.49 -8.16 12.81
N ASN A 143 6.87 -7.33 11.90
CA ASN A 143 6.51 -5.89 11.85
C ASN A 143 6.78 -5.11 13.16
N ILE A 144 7.86 -5.46 13.86
CA ILE A 144 8.21 -4.88 15.18
C ILE A 144 8.63 -3.42 15.12
N ILE A 145 9.02 -2.91 13.94
CA ILE A 145 9.34 -1.50 13.73
C ILE A 145 8.09 -0.62 13.98
N ARG A 146 6.89 -1.16 13.76
CA ARG A 146 5.66 -0.44 14.01
C ARG A 146 5.26 -0.54 15.48
N LYS A 147 5.37 0.56 16.19
CA LYS A 147 4.99 0.61 17.61
C LYS A 147 3.49 0.77 17.77
N LEU A 148 2.94 0.01 18.70
CA LEU A 148 1.53 0.13 19.11
C LEU A 148 1.35 1.32 20.05
N ALA A 149 0.46 2.24 19.73
CA ALA A 149 -0.01 3.22 20.69
C ALA A 149 -0.74 2.49 21.84
N ASN A 150 -0.33 2.74 23.06
CA ASN A 150 -0.97 2.24 24.29
C ASN A 150 -0.98 0.70 24.50
N VAL A 151 -0.15 -0.06 23.78
CA VAL A 151 -0.04 -1.52 23.96
C VAL A 151 1.37 -1.90 24.39
N LYS A 152 1.48 -2.75 25.41
CA LYS A 152 2.76 -3.32 25.86
C LYS A 152 3.33 -4.26 24.77
N GLU A 153 4.64 -4.24 24.58
CA GLU A 153 5.35 -5.08 23.59
C GLU A 153 5.03 -6.58 23.70
N THR A 154 4.76 -7.10 24.90
CA THR A 154 4.38 -8.49 25.14
C THR A 154 3.12 -8.95 24.40
N LYS A 155 2.29 -8.02 23.89
CA LYS A 155 1.09 -8.34 23.10
C LYS A 155 1.28 -8.17 21.60
N TRP A 156 2.47 -7.75 21.18
CA TRP A 156 2.69 -7.52 19.75
C TRP A 156 2.71 -8.82 18.95
N ASP A 157 3.39 -9.84 19.43
CA ASP A 157 3.48 -11.12 18.74
C ASP A 157 2.10 -11.74 18.50
N GLU A 158 1.20 -11.69 19.49
CA GLU A 158 -0.18 -12.16 19.32
C GLU A 158 -0.94 -11.40 18.24
N LYS A 159 -0.82 -10.06 18.26
CA LYS A 159 -1.49 -9.20 17.28
C LYS A 159 -0.93 -9.39 15.89
N TRP A 160 0.39 -9.54 15.76
CA TRP A 160 1.00 -9.77 14.47
C TRP A 160 0.66 -11.16 13.92
N SER A 161 0.66 -12.20 14.75
CA SER A 161 0.18 -13.54 14.36
C SER A 161 -1.27 -13.53 13.89
N HIS A 162 -2.10 -12.65 14.45
CA HIS A 162 -3.45 -12.43 13.92
C HIS A 162 -3.42 -11.85 12.50
N VAL A 163 -2.58 -10.85 12.21
CA VAL A 163 -2.45 -10.28 10.85
C VAL A 163 -1.97 -11.34 9.86
N GLU A 164 -0.94 -12.13 10.22
CA GLU A 164 -0.45 -13.24 9.40
C GLU A 164 -1.59 -14.22 9.07
N LYS A 165 -2.38 -14.60 10.08
CA LYS A 165 -3.56 -15.46 9.89
C LYS A 165 -4.57 -14.84 8.92
N MET A 166 -4.86 -13.54 9.05
CA MET A 166 -5.81 -12.85 8.19
C MET A 166 -5.33 -12.77 6.73
N MET A 167 -4.03 -12.58 6.51
CA MET A 167 -3.46 -12.57 5.16
C MET A 167 -3.57 -13.95 4.50
N LEU A 168 -3.25 -15.03 5.22
CA LEU A 168 -3.41 -16.40 4.72
C LEU A 168 -4.89 -16.75 4.51
N TYR A 169 -5.78 -16.29 5.38
CA TYR A 169 -7.22 -16.42 5.20
C TYR A 169 -7.70 -15.72 3.93
N PHE A 170 -7.25 -14.49 3.68
CA PHE A 170 -7.56 -13.75 2.47
C PHE A 170 -7.19 -14.54 1.20
N GLN A 171 -5.99 -15.10 1.14
CA GLN A 171 -5.51 -15.88 0.00
C GLN A 171 -6.32 -17.17 -0.22
N LYS A 172 -6.70 -17.84 0.87
CA LYS A 172 -7.59 -19.00 0.79
C LYS A 172 -8.96 -18.58 0.27
N ARG A 173 -9.52 -17.54 0.86
CA ARG A 173 -10.90 -17.13 0.63
C ARG A 173 -11.14 -16.56 -0.76
N LYS A 174 -10.18 -15.78 -1.29
CA LYS A 174 -10.29 -15.27 -2.67
C LYS A 174 -10.33 -16.38 -3.70
N LYS A 175 -9.62 -17.49 -3.49
CA LYS A 175 -9.69 -18.68 -4.37
C LYS A 175 -11.05 -19.37 -4.28
N GLU A 176 -11.56 -19.57 -3.06
CA GLU A 176 -12.88 -20.18 -2.84
C GLU A 176 -14.01 -19.37 -3.48
N LEU A 177 -13.88 -18.04 -3.52
CA LEU A 177 -14.85 -17.13 -4.12
C LEU A 177 -14.62 -16.85 -5.61
N ASN A 178 -13.62 -17.46 -6.24
CA ASN A 178 -13.21 -17.20 -7.63
C ASN A 178 -12.99 -15.71 -7.90
N HIS A 179 -12.32 -15.01 -6.96
CA HIS A 179 -11.95 -13.60 -7.07
C HIS A 179 -10.44 -13.43 -7.25
N GLU A 180 -9.88 -14.15 -8.23
CA GLU A 180 -8.41 -14.22 -8.42
C GLU A 180 -7.80 -12.89 -8.92
N ASP A 181 -8.58 -12.00 -9.52
CA ASP A 181 -8.15 -10.68 -9.93
C ASP A 181 -7.99 -9.69 -8.76
N CYS A 182 -8.39 -10.07 -7.54
CA CYS A 182 -8.11 -9.31 -6.33
C CYS A 182 -6.71 -9.63 -5.80
N VAL A 183 -5.91 -8.61 -5.54
CA VAL A 183 -4.49 -8.72 -5.18
C VAL A 183 -4.30 -8.51 -3.69
N LEU A 184 -3.60 -9.44 -3.03
CA LEU A 184 -3.00 -9.20 -1.72
C LEU A 184 -1.62 -8.58 -1.92
N ASP A 185 -1.48 -7.30 -1.63
CA ASP A 185 -0.24 -6.54 -1.75
C ASP A 185 0.37 -6.29 -0.38
N SER A 186 1.68 -6.20 -0.31
CA SER A 186 2.38 -5.71 0.86
C SER A 186 3.27 -4.52 0.51
N LYS A 187 3.40 -3.58 1.46
CA LYS A 187 4.20 -2.37 1.29
C LYS A 187 5.17 -2.20 2.44
N THR A 188 6.43 -2.04 2.10
CA THR A 188 7.50 -1.76 3.04
C THR A 188 8.00 -0.34 2.85
N VAL A 189 8.00 0.46 3.91
CA VAL A 189 8.74 1.73 3.93
C VAL A 189 10.21 1.41 4.21
N VAL A 190 11.08 1.85 3.32
CA VAL A 190 12.54 1.68 3.50
C VAL A 190 13.02 2.67 4.54
N LEU A 191 13.61 2.15 5.61
CA LEU A 191 14.12 2.85 6.77
C LEU A 191 15.56 2.38 7.04
N ASP A 192 16.33 3.14 7.84
CA ASP A 192 17.66 2.68 8.26
C ASP A 192 17.59 1.35 9.01
N GLU A 193 16.55 1.16 9.83
CA GLU A 193 16.35 -0.03 10.66
C GLU A 193 16.06 -1.32 9.87
N ASN A 194 15.60 -1.21 8.62
CA ASN A 194 15.27 -2.37 7.80
C ASN A 194 16.04 -2.44 6.47
N SER A 195 16.93 -1.49 6.21
CA SER A 195 17.60 -1.36 4.92
C SER A 195 18.47 -2.58 4.56
N ASP A 196 19.03 -3.27 5.55
CA ASP A 196 19.85 -4.47 5.34
C ASP A 196 19.01 -5.75 5.16
N ASP A 197 17.74 -5.72 5.58
CA ASP A 197 16.83 -6.88 5.61
C ASP A 197 15.81 -6.90 4.47
N LEU A 198 15.88 -5.97 3.51
CA LEU A 198 14.84 -5.80 2.48
C LEU A 198 14.55 -7.08 1.68
N PHE A 199 15.59 -7.88 1.40
CA PHE A 199 15.40 -9.14 0.71
C PHE A 199 14.66 -10.17 1.57
N ASP A 200 15.01 -10.27 2.84
CA ASP A 200 14.38 -11.20 3.77
C ASP A 200 12.92 -10.79 4.08
N ILE A 201 12.65 -9.46 4.11
CA ILE A 201 11.29 -8.93 4.21
C ILE A 201 10.48 -9.30 2.96
N HIS A 202 11.06 -9.12 1.76
CA HIS A 202 10.40 -9.51 0.52
C HIS A 202 10.06 -11.01 0.52
N LYS A 203 11.05 -11.84 0.87
CA LYS A 203 10.85 -13.29 0.95
C LYS A 203 9.77 -13.66 1.96
N TYR A 204 9.75 -13.03 3.12
CA TYR A 204 8.72 -13.21 4.13
C TYR A 204 7.32 -12.85 3.57
N CYS A 205 7.19 -11.73 2.88
CA CYS A 205 5.91 -11.31 2.29
C CYS A 205 5.43 -12.32 1.23
N ILE A 206 6.30 -12.76 0.34
CA ILE A 206 5.92 -13.63 -0.79
C ILE A 206 5.82 -15.09 -0.36
N ASP A 207 6.84 -15.61 0.34
CA ASP A 207 6.96 -17.05 0.64
C ASP A 207 6.13 -17.46 1.87
N ASP A 208 6.12 -16.64 2.93
CA ASP A 208 5.44 -16.97 4.18
C ASP A 208 4.00 -16.45 4.18
N LEU A 209 3.80 -15.15 3.88
CA LEU A 209 2.48 -14.50 3.93
C LEU A 209 1.66 -14.66 2.64
N LYS A 210 2.24 -15.21 1.60
CA LYS A 210 1.60 -15.48 0.31
C LYS A 210 1.04 -14.24 -0.38
N CYS A 211 1.69 -13.08 -0.21
CA CYS A 211 1.35 -11.89 -0.97
C CYS A 211 1.50 -12.15 -2.48
N ASP A 212 0.59 -11.63 -3.28
CA ASP A 212 0.70 -11.66 -4.75
C ASP A 212 1.76 -10.65 -5.22
N THR A 213 1.87 -9.52 -4.51
CA THR A 213 2.84 -8.46 -4.80
C THR A 213 3.46 -7.91 -3.52
N HIS A 214 4.68 -7.37 -3.64
CA HIS A 214 5.35 -6.63 -2.58
C HIS A 214 6.10 -5.45 -3.19
N SER A 215 5.92 -4.27 -2.61
CA SER A 215 6.55 -3.04 -3.07
C SER A 215 7.29 -2.31 -1.95
N PHE A 216 8.42 -1.69 -2.31
CA PHE A 216 9.17 -0.82 -1.43
C PHE A 216 8.81 0.64 -1.68
N GLN A 217 8.67 1.40 -0.62
CA GLN A 217 8.42 2.83 -0.66
C GLN A 217 9.51 3.56 0.11
N PHE A 218 10.06 4.60 -0.52
CA PHE A 218 10.97 5.49 0.19
C PHE A 218 10.20 6.42 1.10
N LEU A 219 10.78 6.72 2.25
CA LEU A 219 10.23 7.67 3.18
C LEU A 219 10.10 9.05 2.50
N LYS A 220 8.88 9.53 2.37
CA LYS A 220 8.59 10.86 1.78
C LYS A 220 8.41 11.90 2.88
N GLY A 221 8.91 13.11 2.61
CA GLY A 221 8.54 14.30 3.39
C GLY A 221 9.52 14.71 4.48
N SER A 222 10.66 14.05 4.66
CA SER A 222 11.75 14.59 5.45
C SER A 222 12.80 15.23 4.53
N PRO A 223 13.03 16.56 4.61
CA PRO A 223 14.13 17.20 3.89
C PRO A 223 15.51 16.63 4.26
N ILE A 224 15.61 16.02 5.44
CA ILE A 224 16.85 15.46 6.00
C ILE A 224 17.07 14.03 5.52
N LEU A 225 16.00 13.27 5.25
CA LEU A 225 16.06 11.84 4.92
C LEU A 225 15.92 11.58 3.42
N GLY A 226 15.35 12.49 2.64
CA GLY A 226 14.93 12.22 1.27
C GLY A 226 16.07 12.02 0.27
N CYS A 227 17.21 12.71 0.42
CA CYS A 227 18.34 12.60 -0.50
C CYS A 227 19.27 11.44 -0.15
N ASP A 228 19.53 11.22 1.13
CA ASP A 228 20.49 10.18 1.59
C ASP A 228 19.95 8.76 1.37
N TYR A 229 18.63 8.56 1.46
CA TYR A 229 18.01 7.25 1.20
C TYR A 229 18.07 6.83 -0.27
N MET A 230 17.97 7.75 -1.22
CA MET A 230 18.11 7.41 -2.64
C MET A 230 19.52 6.89 -2.94
N TYR A 231 20.56 7.51 -2.37
CA TYR A 231 21.95 7.05 -2.51
C TYR A 231 22.20 5.73 -1.77
N LYS A 232 21.65 5.56 -0.58
CA LYS A 232 21.74 4.29 0.15
C LYS A 232 21.03 3.15 -0.59
N PHE A 233 19.94 3.42 -1.27
CA PHE A 233 19.25 2.41 -2.07
C PHE A 233 20.09 1.96 -3.27
N ASP A 234 20.73 2.89 -3.98
CA ASP A 234 21.69 2.54 -5.03
C ASP A 234 22.85 1.72 -4.47
N ASP A 235 23.34 2.04 -3.28
CA ASP A 235 24.39 1.29 -2.57
C ASP A 235 23.90 -0.10 -2.14
N ILE A 236 22.69 -0.22 -1.61
CA ILE A 236 22.04 -1.48 -1.24
C ILE A 236 21.79 -2.32 -2.51
N PHE A 237 21.26 -1.69 -3.56
CA PHE A 237 21.08 -2.31 -4.86
C PHE A 237 22.41 -2.81 -5.43
N ASN A 238 23.45 -2.00 -5.39
CA ASN A 238 24.78 -2.35 -5.90
C ASN A 238 25.51 -3.37 -5.01
N LYS A 239 25.42 -3.28 -3.68
CA LYS A 239 26.05 -4.24 -2.75
C LYS A 239 25.32 -5.59 -2.70
N SER A 240 24.03 -5.61 -2.86
CA SER A 240 23.24 -6.84 -2.93
C SER A 240 23.26 -7.49 -4.33
N SER A 241 23.51 -6.71 -5.38
CA SER A 241 23.45 -7.16 -6.77
C SER A 241 24.47 -8.23 -7.12
N ALA A 242 25.63 -8.28 -6.46
CA ALA A 242 26.67 -9.24 -6.79
C ALA A 242 26.29 -10.71 -6.53
N HIS A 243 25.42 -11.00 -5.55
CA HIS A 243 25.08 -12.37 -5.15
C HIS A 243 23.59 -12.72 -5.02
N LYS A 244 22.73 -11.77 -4.70
CA LYS A 244 21.32 -12.04 -4.37
C LYS A 244 20.34 -11.81 -5.52
N TYR A 245 20.65 -10.94 -6.48
CA TYR A 245 19.75 -10.55 -7.59
C TYR A 245 19.61 -11.54 -8.74
N LYS A 246 20.41 -12.59 -8.82
CA LYS A 246 20.19 -13.66 -9.81
C LYS A 246 18.82 -14.34 -9.73
N LYS A 247 18.03 -14.08 -8.66
CA LYS A 247 16.68 -14.61 -8.50
C LYS A 247 15.56 -13.64 -8.91
N TRP A 248 15.83 -12.34 -9.04
CA TRP A 248 14.85 -11.34 -9.45
C TRP A 248 14.54 -11.37 -10.96
N ASP A 249 15.42 -11.96 -11.75
CA ASP A 249 15.22 -12.16 -13.20
C ASP A 249 14.13 -13.20 -13.53
N LYS A 250 13.44 -13.74 -12.52
CA LYS A 250 12.41 -14.78 -12.68
C LYS A 250 11.01 -14.39 -12.16
N ILE A 251 10.81 -13.09 -11.82
CA ILE A 251 9.50 -12.56 -11.43
C ILE A 251 9.01 -11.56 -12.45
#